data_b70eff4adab20d9fff7c6d35b171002b
#
_entry.id   b70eff4adab20d9fff7c6d35b171002b
#
_cell.length_a   1.000
_cell.length_b   1.000
_cell.length_c   1.000
_cell.angle_alpha   90.00
_cell.angle_beta   90.00
_cell.angle_gamma   90.00
#
_symmetry.space_group_name_H-M   'P 1'
#
loop_
_entity.id
_entity.type
_entity.pdbx_description
1 polymer ?
#
loop_
_entity_poly.entity_id
_entity_poly.type
_entity_poly.pdbx_seq_one_letter_code
_entity_poly.pdbx_strand_id
1 'polypeptide(L)'
;MFKTPKDLEKEALKKNMNPYMLTSFVDGSKTMIEMAALANYLDFNIDTDGMHGPNSTYDELNSIFIPKSSGGILEKTNIVDFAFGVAPGVFAIVYSEDDYVNYEMEYLKMGKGPYWTLYRPYHLTSLEIPRTIMKLMVDKETQLSAKKWNVEVVAHSKKDLKAGTNLGSIGGENIYGKAMRVENSKNLAPLGLSENNILNSDVKKGDPIEIKNIDITDNQLYKYWLSQNS
;
A
#
# COMPACT_ATOMS: atom_id res chain seq x y z
N MET A 1 -11.21 8.06 -2.02
CA MET A 1 -10.32 7.91 -3.20
C MET A 1 -10.34 9.11 -4.16
N PHE A 2 -11.45 9.84 -4.33
CA PHE A 2 -11.59 10.86 -5.38
C PHE A 2 -11.35 12.32 -4.92
N LYS A 3 -10.80 12.52 -3.73
CA LYS A 3 -10.43 13.84 -3.24
C LYS A 3 -9.23 14.41 -4.00
N THR A 4 -9.21 15.73 -4.15
CA THR A 4 -8.15 16.48 -4.83
C THR A 4 -7.42 17.39 -3.85
N PRO A 5 -6.24 17.93 -4.19
CA PRO A 5 -5.54 18.89 -3.35
C PRO A 5 -6.39 20.11 -2.99
N LYS A 6 -7.23 20.56 -3.93
CA LYS A 6 -8.15 21.68 -3.71
C LYS A 6 -9.22 21.39 -2.66
N ASP A 7 -9.74 20.14 -2.65
CA ASP A 7 -10.73 19.72 -1.64
C ASP A 7 -10.17 19.66 -0.22
N LEU A 8 -8.86 19.48 -0.10
CA LEU A 8 -8.16 19.24 1.16
C LEU A 8 -7.27 20.43 1.59
N GLU A 9 -7.23 21.52 0.83
CA GLU A 9 -6.35 22.66 1.07
C GLU A 9 -6.51 23.23 2.49
N LYS A 10 -7.73 23.49 2.92
CA LYS A 10 -8.01 24.02 4.26
C LYS A 10 -7.58 23.07 5.39
N GLU A 11 -7.75 21.78 5.18
CA GLU A 11 -7.33 20.76 6.15
C GLU A 11 -5.81 20.62 6.19
N ALA A 12 -5.16 20.65 5.03
CA ALA A 12 -3.72 20.60 4.89
C ALA A 12 -3.06 21.80 5.61
N LEU A 13 -3.59 23.00 5.40
CA LEU A 13 -3.11 24.22 6.08
C LEU A 13 -3.22 24.11 7.61
N LYS A 14 -4.35 23.60 8.13
CA LYS A 14 -4.53 23.37 9.59
C LYS A 14 -3.51 22.39 10.16
N LYS A 15 -3.08 21.40 9.37
CA LYS A 15 -2.12 20.37 9.76
C LYS A 15 -0.67 20.75 9.42
N ASN A 16 -0.43 21.93 8.89
CA ASN A 16 0.86 22.36 8.37
C ASN A 16 1.47 21.37 7.37
N MET A 17 0.63 20.86 6.48
CA MET A 17 0.98 19.85 5.47
C MET A 17 0.82 20.41 4.06
N ASN A 18 1.59 19.84 3.13
CA ASN A 18 1.37 20.05 1.70
C ASN A 18 0.04 19.40 1.26
N PRO A 19 -0.87 20.11 0.54
CA PRO A 19 -2.14 19.56 0.08
C PRO A 19 -2.01 18.29 -0.76
N TYR A 20 -1.01 18.18 -1.62
CA TYR A 20 -0.74 16.98 -2.42
C TYR A 20 -0.36 15.79 -1.54
N MET A 21 0.47 16.03 -0.52
CA MET A 21 0.81 14.96 0.44
C MET A 21 -0.42 14.51 1.21
N LEU A 22 -1.23 15.42 1.73
CA LEU A 22 -2.47 15.05 2.42
C LEU A 22 -3.42 14.29 1.48
N THR A 23 -3.51 14.70 0.22
CA THR A 23 -4.34 14.02 -0.78
C THR A 23 -3.87 12.59 -1.01
N SER A 24 -2.57 12.33 -1.09
CA SER A 24 -2.02 10.98 -1.28
C SER A 24 -2.32 10.02 -0.10
N PHE A 25 -2.53 10.56 1.09
CA PHE A 25 -3.05 9.78 2.24
C PHE A 25 -4.55 9.51 2.09
N VAL A 26 -5.33 10.54 1.77
CA VAL A 26 -6.79 10.46 1.74
C VAL A 26 -7.32 9.67 0.55
N ASP A 27 -6.64 9.72 -0.60
CA ASP A 27 -6.99 8.93 -1.79
C ASP A 27 -6.50 7.47 -1.71
N GLY A 28 -5.69 7.16 -0.71
CA GLY A 28 -5.15 5.83 -0.45
C GLY A 28 -3.84 5.51 -1.18
N SER A 29 -3.38 6.34 -2.12
CA SER A 29 -2.19 6.05 -2.94
C SER A 29 -0.98 5.72 -2.10
N LYS A 30 -0.73 6.49 -1.03
CA LYS A 30 0.42 6.24 -0.16
C LYS A 30 0.32 4.90 0.56
N THR A 31 -0.84 4.57 1.12
CA THR A 31 -1.08 3.27 1.76
C THR A 31 -0.86 2.13 0.77
N MET A 32 -1.37 2.25 -0.47
CA MET A 32 -1.18 1.24 -1.51
C MET A 32 0.29 1.03 -1.87
N ILE A 33 1.08 2.12 -1.96
CA ILE A 33 2.52 2.04 -2.22
C ILE A 33 3.25 1.34 -1.06
N GLU A 34 2.97 1.73 0.18
CA GLU A 34 3.62 1.15 1.37
C GLU A 34 3.29 -0.35 1.50
N MET A 35 2.04 -0.73 1.30
CA MET A 35 1.60 -2.13 1.41
C MET A 35 2.12 -2.99 0.25
N ALA A 36 2.18 -2.47 -0.97
CA ALA A 36 2.79 -3.19 -2.09
C ALA A 36 4.29 -3.42 -1.87
N ALA A 37 5.01 -2.41 -1.38
CA ALA A 37 6.42 -2.54 -1.03
C ALA A 37 6.64 -3.61 0.04
N LEU A 38 5.79 -3.64 1.07
CA LEU A 38 5.85 -4.64 2.14
C LEU A 38 5.53 -6.05 1.62
N ALA A 39 4.49 -6.20 0.79
CA ALA A 39 4.12 -7.48 0.18
C ALA A 39 5.27 -8.05 -0.66
N ASN A 40 5.87 -7.23 -1.50
CA ASN A 40 6.99 -7.63 -2.35
C ASN A 40 8.27 -7.95 -1.54
N TYR A 41 8.51 -7.21 -0.44
CA TYR A 41 9.63 -7.47 0.46
C TYR A 41 9.49 -8.80 1.21
N LEU A 42 8.30 -9.13 1.70
CA LEU A 42 8.03 -10.33 2.48
C LEU A 42 7.78 -11.58 1.61
N ASP A 43 7.61 -11.46 0.30
CA ASP A 43 7.02 -12.48 -0.59
C ASP A 43 5.60 -12.84 -0.15
N PHE A 44 4.83 -11.85 0.27
CA PHE A 44 3.41 -11.94 0.59
C PHE A 44 2.57 -11.42 -0.58
N ASN A 45 1.26 -11.56 -0.47
CA ASN A 45 0.33 -11.06 -1.48
C ASN A 45 -0.76 -10.18 -0.84
N ILE A 46 -1.70 -9.71 -1.64
CA ILE A 46 -2.97 -9.12 -1.23
C ILE A 46 -4.10 -10.07 -1.62
N ASP A 47 -5.16 -10.13 -0.83
CA ASP A 47 -6.30 -11.03 -1.10
C ASP A 47 -7.19 -10.52 -2.24
N THR A 48 -7.40 -9.22 -2.27
CA THR A 48 -8.21 -8.54 -3.28
C THR A 48 -7.50 -7.29 -3.76
N ASP A 49 -7.74 -6.91 -5.02
CA ASP A 49 -7.16 -5.68 -5.58
C ASP A 49 -7.68 -4.44 -4.82
N GLY A 50 -6.74 -3.68 -4.26
CA GLY A 50 -7.01 -2.55 -3.37
C GLY A 50 -7.11 -2.92 -1.91
N MET A 51 -6.92 -4.19 -1.55
CA MET A 51 -7.01 -4.74 -0.20
C MET A 51 -8.43 -4.61 0.41
N HIS A 52 -8.68 -5.13 1.61
CA HIS A 52 -10.00 -5.04 2.24
C HIS A 52 -10.21 -3.70 2.95
N GLY A 53 -9.20 -3.24 3.71
CA GLY A 53 -9.25 -1.99 4.44
C GLY A 53 -10.47 -1.85 5.36
N PRO A 54 -10.76 -2.82 6.24
CA PRO A 54 -11.91 -2.72 7.14
C PRO A 54 -11.73 -1.62 8.18
N ASN A 55 -12.83 -1.12 8.75
CA ASN A 55 -12.78 -0.40 10.00
C ASN A 55 -12.51 -1.40 11.14
N SER A 56 -11.61 -1.05 12.06
CA SER A 56 -11.22 -1.91 13.18
C SER A 56 -10.74 -1.10 14.36
N THR A 57 -10.91 -1.66 15.53
CA THR A 57 -10.20 -1.27 16.75
C THR A 57 -8.99 -2.19 16.95
N TYR A 58 -8.09 -1.83 17.88
CA TYR A 58 -6.95 -2.68 18.21
C TYR A 58 -7.36 -4.10 18.62
N ASP A 59 -8.40 -4.21 19.46
CA ASP A 59 -8.87 -5.47 20.04
C ASP A 59 -9.53 -6.41 19.01
N GLU A 60 -9.92 -5.88 17.85
CA GLU A 60 -10.58 -6.64 16.78
C GLU A 60 -9.62 -7.15 15.71
N LEU A 61 -8.37 -6.67 15.69
CA LEU A 61 -7.42 -6.98 14.61
C LEU A 61 -7.21 -8.48 14.41
N ASN A 62 -7.02 -9.24 15.50
CA ASN A 62 -6.79 -10.69 15.46
C ASN A 62 -8.06 -11.54 15.28
N SER A 63 -9.22 -10.92 15.20
CA SER A 63 -10.46 -11.57 14.79
C SER A 63 -10.85 -11.25 13.35
N ILE A 64 -10.41 -10.12 12.83
CA ILE A 64 -10.69 -9.67 11.47
C ILE A 64 -9.66 -10.22 10.47
N PHE A 65 -8.36 -9.99 10.74
CA PHE A 65 -7.27 -10.32 9.80
C PHE A 65 -6.76 -11.76 9.97
N ILE A 66 -7.68 -12.71 9.98
CA ILE A 66 -7.42 -14.14 10.01
C ILE A 66 -8.17 -14.84 8.87
N PRO A 67 -7.82 -16.11 8.54
CA PRO A 67 -8.49 -16.84 7.48
C PRO A 67 -9.99 -16.98 7.71
N LYS A 68 -10.78 -16.96 6.64
CA LYS A 68 -12.24 -17.20 6.66
C LYS A 68 -12.60 -18.52 7.33
N SER A 69 -11.78 -19.55 7.19
CA SER A 69 -11.93 -20.83 7.88
C SER A 69 -11.88 -20.72 9.40
N SER A 70 -11.28 -19.64 9.91
CA SER A 70 -11.20 -19.31 11.35
C SER A 70 -12.12 -18.16 11.75
N GLY A 71 -13.01 -17.71 10.85
CA GLY A 71 -14.00 -16.67 11.12
C GLY A 71 -13.61 -15.25 10.72
N GLY A 72 -12.44 -15.04 10.11
CA GLY A 72 -11.98 -13.73 9.64
C GLY A 72 -12.35 -13.41 8.20
N ILE A 73 -11.63 -12.46 7.60
CA ILE A 73 -11.90 -11.96 6.24
C ILE A 73 -10.95 -12.48 5.18
N LEU A 74 -9.80 -13.05 5.57
CA LEU A 74 -8.75 -13.43 4.62
C LEU A 74 -9.02 -14.79 3.98
N GLU A 75 -8.74 -14.91 2.68
CA GLU A 75 -8.82 -16.20 1.97
C GLU A 75 -7.67 -17.15 2.38
N LYS A 76 -6.51 -16.59 2.73
CA LYS A 76 -5.30 -17.33 3.08
C LYS A 76 -4.39 -16.56 4.04
N THR A 77 -3.31 -17.18 4.47
CA THR A 77 -2.22 -16.54 5.22
C THR A 77 -1.23 -15.83 4.31
N ASN A 78 -0.26 -15.13 4.88
CA ASN A 78 0.77 -14.35 4.17
C ASN A 78 0.16 -13.26 3.27
N ILE A 79 -0.82 -12.56 3.84
CA ILE A 79 -1.54 -11.44 3.21
C ILE A 79 -1.10 -10.14 3.87
N VAL A 80 -0.92 -9.11 3.05
CA VAL A 80 -0.74 -7.72 3.47
C VAL A 80 -2.07 -7.00 3.29
N ASP A 81 -2.47 -6.26 4.31
CA ASP A 81 -3.70 -5.48 4.31
C ASP A 81 -3.55 -4.25 5.23
N PHE A 82 -4.55 -3.39 5.30
CA PHE A 82 -4.58 -2.24 6.20
C PHE A 82 -5.94 -2.12 6.90
N ALA A 83 -6.01 -1.36 7.99
CA ALA A 83 -7.25 -1.09 8.71
C ALA A 83 -7.45 0.40 8.92
N PHE A 84 -8.71 0.85 8.82
CA PHE A 84 -9.11 2.16 9.33
C PHE A 84 -9.38 2.09 10.84
N GLY A 85 -9.08 3.17 11.57
CA GLY A 85 -9.35 3.30 13.00
C GLY A 85 -8.17 2.99 13.92
N VAL A 86 -7.11 2.36 13.42
CA VAL A 86 -5.91 2.01 14.21
C VAL A 86 -4.67 2.84 13.86
N ALA A 87 -4.80 3.81 12.97
CA ALA A 87 -3.70 4.70 12.61
C ALA A 87 -3.45 5.79 13.68
N PRO A 88 -2.19 6.23 13.88
CA PRO A 88 -0.99 5.70 13.24
C PRO A 88 -0.55 4.37 13.88
N GLY A 89 -0.01 3.46 13.10
CA GLY A 89 0.52 2.22 13.65
C GLY A 89 0.81 1.16 12.60
N VAL A 90 1.50 0.13 13.04
CA VAL A 90 1.81 -1.07 12.25
C VAL A 90 1.44 -2.28 13.09
N PHE A 91 0.82 -3.28 12.49
CA PHE A 91 0.48 -4.51 13.16
C PHE A 91 0.86 -5.73 12.34
N ALA A 92 1.05 -6.85 13.02
CA ALA A 92 1.15 -8.17 12.44
C ALA A 92 0.26 -9.12 13.23
N ILE A 93 -0.50 -9.94 12.53
CA ILE A 93 -1.25 -11.04 13.13
C ILE A 93 -0.42 -12.31 12.93
N VAL A 94 -0.05 -12.91 14.04
CA VAL A 94 0.74 -14.14 14.08
C VAL A 94 -0.12 -15.28 14.61
N TYR A 95 0.19 -16.49 14.18
CA TYR A 95 -0.52 -17.71 14.56
C TYR A 95 0.46 -18.69 15.20
N SER A 96 0.03 -19.36 16.26
CA SER A 96 0.79 -20.44 16.90
C SER A 96 -0.13 -21.59 17.29
N GLU A 97 0.31 -22.82 16.99
CA GLU A 97 -0.27 -24.08 17.49
C GLU A 97 0.44 -24.60 18.74
N ASP A 98 1.55 -23.97 19.12
CA ASP A 98 2.35 -24.37 20.28
C ASP A 98 1.67 -23.95 21.58
N ASP A 99 1.33 -24.91 22.41
CA ASP A 99 0.63 -24.68 23.69
C ASP A 99 1.43 -23.79 24.64
N TYR A 100 2.77 -23.94 24.66
CA TYR A 100 3.61 -23.13 25.52
C TYR A 100 3.65 -21.68 25.05
N VAL A 101 3.79 -21.44 23.75
CA VAL A 101 3.72 -20.09 23.17
C VAL A 101 2.37 -19.45 23.49
N ASN A 102 1.28 -20.18 23.30
CA ASN A 102 -0.06 -19.68 23.59
C ASN A 102 -0.21 -19.37 25.08
N TYR A 103 0.27 -20.22 25.97
CA TYR A 103 0.27 -19.97 27.41
C TYR A 103 1.04 -18.70 27.79
N GLU A 104 2.25 -18.51 27.24
CA GLU A 104 3.07 -17.31 27.50
C GLU A 104 2.38 -16.04 27.01
N MET A 105 1.79 -16.07 25.80
CA MET A 105 1.08 -14.92 25.25
C MET A 105 -0.16 -14.55 26.09
N GLU A 106 -0.91 -15.54 26.62
CA GLU A 106 -2.04 -15.31 27.55
C GLU A 106 -1.54 -14.75 28.90
N TYR A 107 -0.44 -15.30 29.42
CA TYR A 107 0.20 -14.79 30.64
C TYR A 107 0.60 -13.33 30.51
N LEU A 108 1.13 -12.93 29.34
CA LEU A 108 1.46 -11.55 28.99
C LEU A 108 0.26 -10.66 28.69
N LYS A 109 -0.97 -11.18 28.86
CA LYS A 109 -2.25 -10.47 28.66
C LYS A 109 -2.46 -9.95 27.23
N MET A 110 -1.96 -10.68 26.25
CA MET A 110 -2.12 -10.35 24.84
C MET A 110 -3.46 -10.82 24.24
N GLY A 111 -4.36 -11.37 25.07
CA GLY A 111 -5.64 -11.90 24.66
C GLY A 111 -5.70 -13.42 24.73
N LYS A 112 -6.51 -14.05 23.86
CA LYS A 112 -6.62 -15.51 23.71
C LYS A 112 -6.17 -15.94 22.32
N GLY A 113 -5.33 -17.00 22.28
CA GLY A 113 -4.85 -17.59 21.05
C GLY A 113 -5.94 -18.30 20.22
N PRO A 114 -5.56 -18.88 19.09
CA PRO A 114 -4.19 -19.04 18.57
C PRO A 114 -3.68 -17.87 17.69
N TYR A 115 -4.48 -16.80 17.49
CA TYR A 115 -4.11 -15.62 16.70
C TYR A 115 -3.78 -14.45 17.61
N TRP A 116 -2.61 -13.83 17.40
CA TRP A 116 -2.05 -12.81 18.27
C TRP A 116 -1.75 -11.53 17.50
N THR A 117 -2.14 -10.38 18.05
CA THR A 117 -1.80 -9.07 17.50
C THR A 117 -0.49 -8.57 18.07
N LEU A 118 0.52 -8.42 17.21
CA LEU A 118 1.72 -7.66 17.51
C LEU A 118 1.51 -6.25 16.95
N TYR A 119 1.46 -5.25 17.82
CA TYR A 119 1.11 -3.88 17.44
C TYR A 119 2.15 -2.88 17.88
N ARG A 120 2.52 -2.01 16.96
CA ARG A 120 3.34 -0.84 17.23
C ARG A 120 2.51 0.41 16.93
N PRO A 121 2.10 1.22 17.97
CA PRO A 121 1.15 2.33 17.82
C PRO A 121 1.76 3.58 17.16
N TYR A 122 2.90 3.46 16.52
CA TYR A 122 3.60 4.55 15.84
C TYR A 122 4.58 4.02 14.80
N HIS A 123 4.95 4.86 13.85
CA HIS A 123 6.15 4.70 13.05
C HIS A 123 6.93 6.03 13.03
N LEU A 124 8.21 5.96 13.36
CA LEU A 124 9.06 7.14 13.62
C LEU A 124 9.93 7.42 12.38
N THR A 125 9.31 7.78 11.28
CA THR A 125 9.93 7.86 9.95
C THR A 125 11.28 8.58 9.95
N SER A 126 11.33 9.81 10.42
CA SER A 126 12.57 10.61 10.42
C SER A 126 13.54 10.20 11.54
N LEU A 127 13.00 9.81 12.71
CA LEU A 127 13.82 9.44 13.87
C LEU A 127 14.53 8.10 13.71
N GLU A 128 14.03 7.23 12.83
CA GLU A 128 14.63 5.91 12.55
C GLU A 128 15.64 5.92 11.39
N ILE A 129 15.85 7.05 10.71
CA ILE A 129 16.90 7.18 9.68
C ILE A 129 18.28 6.77 10.16
N PRO A 130 18.76 7.19 11.35
CA PRO A 130 20.08 6.76 11.85
C PRO A 130 20.20 5.24 11.98
N ARG A 131 19.14 4.56 12.43
CA ARG A 131 19.10 3.09 12.51
C ARG A 131 19.21 2.45 11.11
N THR A 132 18.51 2.99 10.12
CA THR A 132 18.59 2.51 8.73
C THR A 132 20.00 2.66 8.17
N ILE A 133 20.65 3.82 8.41
CA ILE A 133 22.03 4.06 7.98
C ILE A 133 23.00 3.09 8.69
N MET A 134 22.84 2.87 9.98
CA MET A 134 23.68 1.93 10.73
C MET A 134 23.56 0.51 10.20
N LYS A 135 22.34 0.02 9.95
CA LYS A 135 22.12 -1.30 9.34
C LYS A 135 22.79 -1.43 7.98
N LEU A 136 22.65 -0.42 7.13
CA LEU A 136 23.29 -0.42 5.82
C LEU A 136 24.82 -0.44 5.93
N MET A 137 25.40 0.37 6.84
CA MET A 137 26.84 0.54 6.93
C MET A 137 27.55 -0.59 7.69
N VAL A 138 26.94 -1.07 8.76
CA VAL A 138 27.53 -2.09 9.65
C VAL A 138 27.14 -3.49 9.20
N ASP A 139 25.83 -3.74 9.07
CA ASP A 139 25.30 -5.07 8.78
C ASP A 139 25.34 -5.37 7.27
N LYS A 140 25.57 -4.36 6.42
CA LYS A 140 25.48 -4.44 4.94
C LYS A 140 24.12 -4.94 4.45
N GLU A 141 23.08 -4.75 5.26
CA GLU A 141 21.71 -5.10 4.93
C GLU A 141 20.98 -3.94 4.26
N THR A 142 20.37 -4.23 3.10
CA THR A 142 19.45 -3.28 2.46
C THR A 142 18.09 -3.35 3.12
N GLN A 143 17.44 -2.20 3.28
CA GLN A 143 16.06 -2.13 3.71
C GLN A 143 15.13 -2.25 2.50
N LEU A 144 14.05 -3.02 2.58
CA LEU A 144 13.05 -3.17 1.53
C LEU A 144 13.58 -3.63 0.16
N SER A 145 14.54 -4.55 0.14
CA SER A 145 14.86 -5.26 -1.11
C SER A 145 13.72 -6.23 -1.43
N ALA A 146 12.97 -5.97 -2.49
CA ALA A 146 11.90 -6.85 -2.91
C ALA A 146 12.44 -8.27 -3.20
N LYS A 147 11.78 -9.28 -2.62
CA LYS A 147 12.11 -10.70 -2.87
C LYS A 147 11.38 -11.22 -4.10
N LYS A 148 10.19 -10.68 -4.34
CA LYS A 148 9.34 -11.09 -5.44
C LYS A 148 8.39 -9.96 -5.84
N TRP A 149 8.04 -9.89 -7.10
CA TRP A 149 7.04 -8.96 -7.59
C TRP A 149 5.66 -9.62 -7.56
N ASN A 150 4.96 -9.48 -6.45
CA ASN A 150 3.62 -10.05 -6.23
C ASN A 150 2.51 -9.01 -6.42
N VAL A 151 2.82 -7.74 -6.11
CA VAL A 151 1.85 -6.64 -6.10
C VAL A 151 2.42 -5.44 -6.86
N GLU A 152 1.60 -4.86 -7.74
CA GLU A 152 1.89 -3.61 -8.44
C GLU A 152 0.92 -2.52 -7.98
N VAL A 153 1.35 -1.27 -7.96
CA VAL A 153 0.46 -0.13 -7.73
C VAL A 153 0.10 0.52 -9.06
N VAL A 154 -1.12 0.34 -9.47
CA VAL A 154 -1.65 0.80 -10.75
C VAL A 154 -2.30 2.17 -10.63
N ALA A 155 -2.07 3.04 -11.60
CA ALA A 155 -2.74 4.32 -11.71
C ALA A 155 -4.21 4.14 -12.12
N HIS A 156 -5.13 4.76 -11.36
CA HIS A 156 -6.56 4.82 -11.66
C HIS A 156 -7.01 6.26 -11.75
N SER A 157 -8.01 6.52 -12.58
CA SER A 157 -8.53 7.86 -12.78
C SER A 157 -9.45 8.32 -11.63
N LYS A 158 -9.27 9.56 -11.16
CA LYS A 158 -10.16 10.19 -10.16
C LYS A 158 -11.47 10.74 -10.75
N LYS A 159 -11.49 11.02 -12.04
CA LYS A 159 -12.62 11.60 -12.79
C LYS A 159 -12.57 11.18 -14.26
N ASP A 160 -13.58 11.47 -15.03
CA ASP A 160 -13.51 11.28 -16.49
C ASP A 160 -12.38 12.17 -17.04
N LEU A 161 -11.42 11.55 -17.72
CA LEU A 161 -10.27 12.20 -18.34
C LEU A 161 -10.34 12.06 -19.85
N LYS A 162 -9.98 13.13 -20.56
CA LYS A 162 -9.94 13.16 -22.02
C LYS A 162 -8.53 12.94 -22.56
N ALA A 163 -8.43 12.43 -23.78
CA ALA A 163 -7.17 12.44 -24.50
C ALA A 163 -6.55 13.85 -24.48
N GLY A 164 -5.23 13.92 -24.35
CA GLY A 164 -4.49 15.18 -24.16
C GLY A 164 -4.38 15.65 -22.71
N THR A 165 -5.06 14.99 -21.74
CA THR A 165 -4.94 15.34 -20.33
C THR A 165 -3.58 14.92 -19.78
N ASN A 166 -2.87 15.84 -19.12
CA ASN A 166 -1.70 15.52 -18.31
C ASN A 166 -2.17 14.86 -16.99
N LEU A 167 -1.64 13.70 -16.66
CA LEU A 167 -2.02 12.94 -15.46
C LEU A 167 -1.61 13.63 -14.16
N GLY A 168 -0.60 14.49 -14.19
CA GLY A 168 -0.08 15.17 -12.99
C GLY A 168 0.69 14.23 -12.08
N SER A 169 0.80 14.63 -10.82
CA SER A 169 1.57 13.89 -9.80
C SER A 169 0.70 13.01 -8.90
N ILE A 170 1.35 12.10 -8.18
CA ILE A 170 0.74 11.33 -7.09
C ILE A 170 0.16 12.30 -6.03
N GLY A 171 -1.05 12.00 -5.56
CA GLY A 171 -1.79 12.91 -4.69
C GLY A 171 -2.36 14.15 -5.42
N GLY A 172 -2.29 14.17 -6.75
CA GLY A 172 -2.81 15.23 -7.60
C GLY A 172 -4.31 15.11 -7.90
N GLU A 173 -4.72 15.79 -8.98
CA GLU A 173 -6.12 15.96 -9.33
C GLU A 173 -6.71 14.82 -10.18
N ASN A 174 -5.85 14.07 -10.88
CA ASN A 174 -6.31 13.22 -11.97
C ASN A 174 -6.20 11.73 -11.67
N ILE A 175 -5.18 11.31 -10.91
CA ILE A 175 -4.92 9.89 -10.66
C ILE A 175 -4.77 9.57 -9.17
N TYR A 176 -5.04 8.31 -8.83
CA TYR A 176 -4.72 7.70 -7.54
C TYR A 176 -4.16 6.29 -7.75
N GLY A 177 -3.44 5.77 -6.77
CA GLY A 177 -2.87 4.43 -6.80
C GLY A 177 -3.78 3.38 -6.21
N LYS A 178 -3.86 2.21 -6.85
CA LYS A 178 -4.53 1.03 -6.33
C LYS A 178 -3.59 -0.16 -6.39
N ALA A 179 -3.32 -0.82 -5.27
CA ALA A 179 -2.54 -2.03 -5.23
C ALA A 179 -3.32 -3.17 -5.92
N MET A 180 -2.68 -3.86 -6.83
CA MET A 180 -3.25 -4.97 -7.59
C MET A 180 -2.27 -6.13 -7.61
N ARG A 181 -2.78 -7.36 -7.63
CA ARG A 181 -1.93 -8.51 -7.86
C ARG A 181 -1.32 -8.42 -9.26
N VAL A 182 -0.06 -8.81 -9.39
CA VAL A 182 0.67 -8.69 -10.67
C VAL A 182 -0.06 -9.38 -11.82
N GLU A 183 -0.70 -10.52 -11.58
CA GLU A 183 -1.51 -11.21 -12.59
C GLU A 183 -2.67 -10.37 -13.12
N ASN A 184 -3.21 -9.43 -12.32
CA ASN A 184 -4.32 -8.54 -12.68
C ASN A 184 -3.84 -7.18 -13.22
N SER A 185 -2.55 -6.86 -13.09
CA SER A 185 -1.99 -5.56 -13.48
C SER A 185 -1.29 -5.56 -14.85
N LYS A 186 -1.30 -6.70 -15.54
CA LYS A 186 -0.70 -6.81 -16.88
C LYS A 186 -1.29 -5.75 -17.82
N ASN A 187 -0.43 -5.03 -18.54
CA ASN A 187 -0.78 -3.93 -19.44
C ASN A 187 -1.37 -2.68 -18.76
N LEU A 188 -1.43 -2.63 -17.43
CA LEU A 188 -1.83 -1.43 -16.69
C LEU A 188 -0.61 -0.59 -16.32
N ALA A 189 -0.80 0.72 -16.29
CA ALA A 189 0.29 1.65 -16.04
C ALA A 189 0.63 1.72 -14.54
N PRO A 190 1.88 1.40 -14.14
CA PRO A 190 2.32 1.62 -12.78
C PRO A 190 2.18 3.08 -12.38
N LEU A 191 1.72 3.32 -11.16
CA LEU A 191 1.47 4.67 -10.67
C LEU A 191 2.72 5.57 -10.79
N GLY A 192 3.88 5.06 -10.40
CA GLY A 192 5.15 5.81 -10.45
C GLY A 192 5.64 6.10 -11.87
N LEU A 193 5.23 5.32 -12.87
CA LEU A 193 5.53 5.58 -14.27
C LEU A 193 4.48 6.45 -14.96
N SER A 194 3.34 6.71 -14.29
CA SER A 194 2.22 7.48 -14.86
C SER A 194 2.34 8.98 -14.62
N GLU A 195 3.19 9.41 -13.68
CA GLU A 195 3.31 10.83 -13.31
C GLU A 195 3.70 11.70 -14.50
N ASN A 196 2.99 12.82 -14.67
CA ASN A 196 3.21 13.83 -15.69
C ASN A 196 3.15 13.35 -17.16
N ASN A 197 2.70 12.11 -17.40
CA ASN A 197 2.45 11.63 -18.75
C ASN A 197 1.11 12.17 -19.28
N ILE A 198 0.98 12.20 -20.60
CA ILE A 198 -0.21 12.66 -21.28
C ILE A 198 -1.02 11.47 -21.78
N LEU A 199 -2.34 11.50 -21.54
CA LEU A 199 -3.25 10.51 -22.08
C LEU A 199 -3.39 10.68 -23.60
N ASN A 200 -3.32 9.57 -24.34
CA ASN A 200 -3.61 9.52 -25.77
C ASN A 200 -5.04 9.01 -26.09
N SER A 201 -5.80 8.64 -25.06
CA SER A 201 -7.20 8.20 -25.18
C SER A 201 -8.02 8.56 -23.95
N ASP A 202 -9.34 8.58 -24.07
CA ASP A 202 -10.26 8.87 -22.96
C ASP A 202 -10.25 7.74 -21.92
N VAL A 203 -10.31 8.11 -20.63
CA VAL A 203 -10.42 7.17 -19.49
C VAL A 203 -11.57 7.61 -18.59
N LYS A 204 -12.40 6.65 -18.17
CA LYS A 204 -13.52 6.93 -17.26
C LYS A 204 -13.08 6.98 -15.82
N LYS A 205 -13.85 7.69 -15.00
CA LYS A 205 -13.66 7.77 -13.56
C LYS A 205 -13.63 6.38 -12.92
N GLY A 206 -12.58 6.09 -12.17
CA GLY A 206 -12.39 4.83 -11.47
C GLY A 206 -11.70 3.75 -12.30
N ASP A 207 -11.60 3.91 -13.61
CA ASP A 207 -10.93 2.93 -14.46
C ASP A 207 -9.41 3.00 -14.29
N PRO A 208 -8.73 1.85 -14.42
CA PRO A 208 -7.28 1.82 -14.49
C PRO A 208 -6.77 2.46 -15.77
N ILE A 209 -5.59 3.04 -15.71
CA ILE A 209 -4.91 3.55 -16.90
C ILE A 209 -4.10 2.41 -17.50
N GLU A 210 -4.33 2.12 -18.79
CA GLU A 210 -3.54 1.13 -19.52
C GLU A 210 -2.25 1.77 -20.04
N ILE A 211 -1.17 0.99 -20.13
CA ILE A 211 0.12 1.46 -20.65
C ILE A 211 0.00 2.04 -22.05
N LYS A 212 -0.82 1.42 -22.92
CA LYS A 212 -1.07 1.91 -24.29
C LYS A 212 -1.74 3.28 -24.35
N ASN A 213 -2.36 3.72 -23.25
CA ASN A 213 -3.10 4.98 -23.17
C ASN A 213 -2.25 6.17 -22.75
N ILE A 214 -0.94 5.95 -22.50
CA ILE A 214 0.01 7.00 -22.13
C ILE A 214 1.31 6.85 -22.90
N ASP A 215 1.95 7.97 -23.17
CA ASP A 215 3.28 8.01 -23.76
C ASP A 215 4.33 8.02 -22.63
N ILE A 216 4.73 6.84 -22.17
CA ILE A 216 5.74 6.74 -21.12
C ILE A 216 7.08 7.22 -21.66
N THR A 217 7.67 8.19 -20.98
CA THR A 217 9.00 8.68 -21.31
C THR A 217 10.02 7.54 -21.17
N ASP A 218 10.80 7.28 -22.24
CA ASP A 218 11.90 6.30 -22.21
C ASP A 218 12.99 6.76 -21.23
N ASN A 219 12.97 6.16 -20.04
CA ASN A 219 13.94 6.41 -18.99
C ASN A 219 14.41 5.10 -18.36
N GLN A 220 15.41 5.19 -17.47
CA GLN A 220 16.00 4.02 -16.85
C GLN A 220 14.99 3.23 -15.99
N LEU A 221 14.06 3.91 -15.30
CA LEU A 221 13.04 3.27 -14.48
C LEU A 221 12.07 2.44 -15.33
N TYR A 222 11.64 2.98 -16.48
CA TYR A 222 10.79 2.25 -17.42
C TYR A 222 11.50 1.01 -18.00
N LYS A 223 12.78 1.12 -18.33
CA LYS A 223 13.59 -0.03 -18.79
C LYS A 223 13.70 -1.12 -17.75
N TYR A 224 13.91 -0.76 -16.48
CA TYR A 224 13.93 -1.72 -15.39
C TYR A 224 12.56 -2.39 -15.20
N TRP A 225 11.49 -1.62 -15.26
CA TRP A 225 10.16 -2.18 -15.16
C TRP A 225 9.84 -3.15 -16.31
N LEU A 226 10.21 -2.83 -17.54
CA LEU A 226 10.06 -3.74 -18.68
C LEU A 226 10.84 -5.04 -18.50
N SER A 227 12.05 -4.98 -17.94
CA SER A 227 12.87 -6.18 -17.72
C SER A 227 12.29 -7.15 -16.70
N GLN A 228 11.36 -6.72 -15.84
CA GLN A 228 10.66 -7.61 -14.91
C GLN A 228 9.50 -8.35 -15.58
N ASN A 229 9.02 -7.90 -16.73
CA ASN A 229 7.91 -8.48 -17.48
C ASN A 229 8.39 -9.46 -18.57
N SER A 230 9.68 -9.60 -18.76
CA SER A 230 10.30 -10.54 -19.70
C SER A 230 10.74 -11.82 -18.98
#